data_7e198c98a741c74ebce9d05f67d45a59
#
_entry.id   7e198c98a741c74ebce9d05f67d45a59
#
_cell.length_a   1.000
_cell.length_b   1.000
_cell.length_c   1.000
_cell.angle_alpha   90.00
_cell.angle_beta   90.00
_cell.angle_gamma   90.00
#
_symmetry.space_group_name_H-M   'P 1'
#
loop_
_entity.id
_entity.type
_entity.pdbx_description
1 polymer ?
#
loop_
_entity_poly.entity_id
_entity_poly.type
_entity_poly.pdbx_seq_one_letter_code
_entity_poly.pdbx_strand_id
1 'polypeptide(L)'
;MEDARRGAALVAAAALLWSSSGLFIKVLPLGALQIAGARSLVAALTIAAVVLGRGRAGALRLDALGWACAAAYAGVLVCFVAATKLTTAANAIFLQFSAPIYLVFLEPWVFGRRLQGRDLAAVGLTLGAMALFFVGRLQAGRLAGNLLGMAAGLCLALFTLTLKLRGQRNPGQDPIGAIVAGNLLVAVLCAPLALPGFRPTLPQSAILLYLGVFQIGVAYLLFNAGMRHLSATAAVVTGTLEAVFNPIWVFLGLGERPSPWALLGGAITLGVIAWYGLGRRPVRTAPAGT
;
A
#
# COMPACT_ATOMS: atom_id res chain seq x y z
N MET A 1 -18.59 -6.40 20.47
CA MET A 1 -18.37 -7.42 19.42
C MET A 1 -18.85 -6.96 18.03
N GLU A 2 -19.97 -6.25 17.96
CA GLU A 2 -20.54 -5.72 16.71
C GLU A 2 -19.64 -4.68 16.03
N ASP A 3 -19.10 -3.74 16.79
CA ASP A 3 -18.17 -2.73 16.28
C ASP A 3 -16.89 -3.33 15.65
N ALA A 4 -16.31 -4.37 16.28
CA ALA A 4 -15.13 -5.04 15.74
C ALA A 4 -15.44 -5.79 14.44
N ARG A 5 -16.63 -6.43 14.33
CA ARG A 5 -17.10 -7.06 13.09
C ARG A 5 -17.30 -6.03 11.99
N ARG A 6 -17.91 -4.90 12.30
CA ARG A 6 -18.09 -3.77 11.38
C ARG A 6 -16.75 -3.23 10.89
N GLY A 7 -15.80 -3.03 11.81
CA GLY A 7 -14.45 -2.60 11.45
C GLY A 7 -13.75 -3.58 10.51
N ALA A 8 -13.82 -4.89 10.82
CA ALA A 8 -13.24 -5.93 9.97
C ALA A 8 -13.88 -5.98 8.58
N ALA A 9 -15.19 -5.84 8.48
CA ALA A 9 -15.89 -5.79 7.19
C ALA A 9 -15.46 -4.59 6.34
N LEU A 10 -15.30 -3.40 6.95
CA LEU A 10 -14.85 -2.20 6.24
C LEU A 10 -13.41 -2.34 5.74
N VAL A 11 -12.50 -2.88 6.55
CA VAL A 11 -11.11 -3.12 6.14
C VAL A 11 -11.01 -4.23 5.09
N ALA A 12 -11.81 -5.29 5.22
CA ALA A 12 -11.88 -6.35 4.21
C ALA A 12 -12.40 -5.81 2.86
N ALA A 13 -13.44 -4.97 2.87
CA ALA A 13 -13.95 -4.33 1.66
C ALA A 13 -12.87 -3.42 1.02
N ALA A 14 -12.12 -2.66 1.81
CA ALA A 14 -11.00 -1.87 1.32
C ALA A 14 -9.92 -2.76 0.68
N ALA A 15 -9.52 -3.85 1.34
CA ALA A 15 -8.53 -4.79 0.83
C ALA A 15 -8.98 -5.47 -0.47
N LEU A 16 -10.26 -5.82 -0.59
CA LEU A 16 -10.83 -6.37 -1.83
C LEU A 16 -10.81 -5.33 -2.97
N LEU A 17 -11.12 -4.06 -2.70
CA LEU A 17 -10.99 -2.99 -3.70
C LEU A 17 -9.54 -2.81 -4.12
N TRP A 18 -8.60 -2.76 -3.18
CA TRP A 18 -7.17 -2.65 -3.47
C TRP A 18 -6.67 -3.83 -4.30
N SER A 19 -7.11 -5.05 -4.00
CA SER A 19 -6.67 -6.26 -4.69
C SER A 19 -6.97 -6.27 -6.19
N SER A 20 -7.99 -5.52 -6.64
CA SER A 20 -8.35 -5.42 -8.06
C SER A 20 -7.33 -4.64 -8.90
N SER A 21 -6.42 -3.89 -8.26
CA SER A 21 -5.43 -3.03 -8.93
C SER A 21 -4.55 -3.78 -9.93
N GLY A 22 -4.07 -4.97 -9.58
CA GLY A 22 -3.19 -5.77 -10.42
C GLY A 22 -3.81 -6.07 -11.79
N LEU A 23 -5.07 -6.52 -11.79
CA LEU A 23 -5.81 -6.80 -13.02
C LEU A 23 -5.98 -5.55 -13.87
N PHE A 24 -6.58 -4.51 -13.30
CA PHE A 24 -6.92 -3.31 -14.07
C PHE A 24 -5.71 -2.52 -14.56
N ILE A 25 -4.60 -2.49 -13.80
CA ILE A 25 -3.34 -1.91 -14.25
C ILE A 25 -2.77 -2.70 -15.44
N LYS A 26 -2.86 -4.02 -15.42
CA LYS A 26 -2.33 -4.87 -16.50
C LYS A 26 -3.18 -4.82 -17.77
N VAL A 27 -4.50 -4.74 -17.64
CA VAL A 27 -5.42 -4.63 -18.79
C VAL A 27 -5.23 -3.31 -19.54
N LEU A 28 -4.86 -2.22 -18.87
CA LEU A 28 -4.69 -0.92 -19.53
C LEU A 28 -3.44 -0.91 -20.44
N PRO A 29 -3.57 -0.66 -21.76
CA PRO A 29 -2.44 -0.52 -22.67
C PRO A 29 -1.80 0.88 -22.59
N LEU A 30 -1.68 1.41 -21.38
CA LEU A 30 -1.11 2.71 -21.07
C LEU A 30 0.22 2.56 -20.34
N GLY A 31 1.06 3.56 -20.41
CA GLY A 31 2.31 3.62 -19.67
C GLY A 31 2.10 3.67 -18.14
N ALA A 32 3.06 3.16 -17.39
CA ALA A 32 2.95 3.11 -15.93
C ALA A 32 2.71 4.50 -15.31
N LEU A 33 3.42 5.53 -15.78
CA LEU A 33 3.26 6.91 -15.28
C LEU A 33 1.92 7.52 -15.68
N GLN A 34 1.39 7.17 -16.87
CA GLN A 34 0.06 7.59 -17.30
C GLN A 34 -1.02 7.02 -16.37
N ILE A 35 -0.93 5.73 -16.06
CA ILE A 35 -1.86 5.06 -15.15
C ILE A 35 -1.72 5.64 -13.74
N ALA A 36 -0.48 5.75 -13.22
CA ALA A 36 -0.23 6.27 -11.88
C ALA A 36 -0.75 7.71 -11.72
N GLY A 37 -0.42 8.59 -12.66
CA GLY A 37 -0.83 10.00 -12.63
C GLY A 37 -2.35 10.16 -12.72
N ALA A 38 -2.97 9.54 -13.74
CA ALA A 38 -4.40 9.69 -13.99
C ALA A 38 -5.26 9.14 -12.82
N ARG A 39 -5.02 7.90 -12.37
CA ARG A 39 -5.77 7.32 -11.26
C ARG A 39 -5.56 8.09 -9.94
N SER A 40 -4.33 8.60 -9.71
CA SER A 40 -4.04 9.37 -8.50
C SER A 40 -4.72 10.74 -8.51
N LEU A 41 -4.81 11.43 -9.66
CA LEU A 41 -5.60 12.66 -9.79
C LEU A 41 -7.05 12.41 -9.42
N VAL A 42 -7.67 11.39 -10.01
CA VAL A 42 -9.06 11.03 -9.73
C VAL A 42 -9.25 10.66 -8.25
N ALA A 43 -8.32 9.91 -7.65
CA ALA A 43 -8.38 9.54 -6.24
C ALA A 43 -8.29 10.77 -5.32
N ALA A 44 -7.35 11.68 -5.60
CA ALA A 44 -7.19 12.91 -4.83
C ALA A 44 -8.48 13.76 -4.86
N LEU A 45 -9.05 13.95 -6.05
CA LEU A 45 -10.31 14.69 -6.21
C LEU A 45 -11.46 14.00 -5.48
N THR A 46 -11.58 12.69 -5.60
CA THR A 46 -12.63 11.90 -4.93
C THR A 46 -12.55 12.04 -3.40
N ILE A 47 -11.36 11.83 -2.83
CA ILE A 47 -11.17 11.89 -1.38
C ILE A 47 -11.37 13.35 -0.90
N ALA A 48 -10.78 14.32 -1.59
CA ALA A 48 -10.91 15.73 -1.25
C ALA A 48 -12.38 16.17 -1.28
N ALA A 49 -13.14 15.79 -2.31
CA ALA A 49 -14.56 16.11 -2.43
C ALA A 49 -15.37 15.57 -1.24
N VAL A 50 -15.12 14.31 -0.82
CA VAL A 50 -15.79 13.71 0.35
C VAL A 50 -15.40 14.42 1.65
N VAL A 51 -14.11 14.76 1.83
CA VAL A 51 -13.61 15.45 3.04
C VAL A 51 -14.18 16.86 3.15
N LEU A 52 -14.16 17.61 2.04
CA LEU A 52 -14.70 18.97 1.98
C LEU A 52 -16.22 18.98 2.12
N GLY A 53 -16.93 18.08 1.45
CA GLY A 53 -18.37 17.95 1.55
C GLY A 53 -18.86 17.60 2.96
N ARG A 54 -17.98 17.03 3.81
CA ARG A 54 -18.24 16.78 5.24
C ARG A 54 -17.80 17.93 6.15
N GLY A 55 -17.41 19.06 5.60
CA GLY A 55 -16.94 20.23 6.37
C GLY A 55 -15.59 20.04 7.07
N ARG A 56 -14.77 19.03 6.65
CA ARG A 56 -13.53 18.64 7.31
C ARG A 56 -12.28 19.20 6.61
N ALA A 57 -12.33 20.39 6.07
CA ALA A 57 -11.21 21.02 5.35
C ALA A 57 -9.91 21.04 6.16
N GLY A 58 -9.98 21.16 7.49
CA GLY A 58 -8.83 21.09 8.39
C GLY A 58 -8.04 19.77 8.31
N ALA A 59 -8.69 18.68 7.93
CA ALA A 59 -8.05 17.38 7.78
C ALA A 59 -7.06 17.32 6.59
N LEU A 60 -7.15 18.28 5.65
CA LEU A 60 -6.24 18.39 4.51
C LEU A 60 -4.98 19.21 4.83
N ARG A 61 -4.87 19.84 5.99
CA ARG A 61 -3.68 20.59 6.39
C ARG A 61 -2.54 19.64 6.73
N LEU A 62 -1.35 19.95 6.21
CA LEU A 62 -0.15 19.16 6.41
C LEU A 62 0.93 19.98 7.11
N ASP A 63 1.59 19.34 8.06
CA ASP A 63 2.86 19.72 8.63
C ASP A 63 4.02 19.07 7.84
N ALA A 64 5.26 19.33 8.21
CA ALA A 64 6.44 18.77 7.54
C ALA A 64 6.41 17.23 7.52
N LEU A 65 5.97 16.58 8.61
CA LEU A 65 5.82 15.13 8.65
C LEU A 65 4.69 14.64 7.74
N GLY A 66 3.60 15.40 7.62
CA GLY A 66 2.51 15.12 6.68
C GLY A 66 2.99 15.14 5.23
N TRP A 67 3.87 16.06 4.87
CA TRP A 67 4.48 16.11 3.54
C TRP A 67 5.47 14.95 3.31
N ALA A 68 6.28 14.59 4.32
CA ALA A 68 7.14 13.40 4.24
C ALA A 68 6.30 12.11 4.06
N CYS A 69 5.17 12.01 4.76
CA CYS A 69 4.20 10.94 4.63
C CYS A 69 3.61 10.90 3.21
N ALA A 70 3.22 12.06 2.66
CA ALA A 70 2.68 12.19 1.31
C ALA A 70 3.71 11.79 0.24
N ALA A 71 4.97 12.19 0.39
CA ALA A 71 6.07 11.83 -0.51
C ALA A 71 6.34 10.32 -0.50
N ALA A 72 6.41 9.70 0.68
CA ALA A 72 6.57 8.25 0.81
C ALA A 72 5.39 7.51 0.18
N TYR A 73 4.16 7.95 0.40
CA TYR A 73 2.98 7.38 -0.22
C TYR A 73 2.97 7.53 -1.74
N ALA A 74 3.40 8.67 -2.26
CA ALA A 74 3.58 8.88 -3.71
C ALA A 74 4.57 7.86 -4.30
N GLY A 75 5.68 7.58 -3.60
CA GLY A 75 6.63 6.53 -3.97
C GLY A 75 5.98 5.15 -4.04
N VAL A 76 5.12 4.79 -3.07
CA VAL A 76 4.36 3.52 -3.12
C VAL A 76 3.54 3.44 -4.41
N LEU A 77 2.77 4.48 -4.71
CA LEU A 77 1.85 4.49 -5.85
C LEU A 77 2.56 4.35 -7.20
N VAL A 78 3.67 5.08 -7.40
CA VAL A 78 4.44 5.06 -8.65
C VAL A 78 5.18 3.72 -8.79
N CYS A 79 5.92 3.32 -7.76
CA CYS A 79 6.73 2.09 -7.79
C CYS A 79 5.85 0.85 -7.97
N PHE A 80 4.68 0.79 -7.31
CA PHE A 80 3.77 -0.35 -7.44
C PHE A 80 3.18 -0.46 -8.86
N VAL A 81 2.73 0.65 -9.46
CA VAL A 81 2.21 0.62 -10.84
C VAL A 81 3.30 0.20 -11.82
N ALA A 82 4.49 0.79 -11.69
CA ALA A 82 5.62 0.45 -12.55
C ALA A 82 6.04 -1.02 -12.36
N ALA A 83 6.11 -1.51 -11.12
CA ALA A 83 6.37 -2.92 -10.83
C ALA A 83 5.33 -3.83 -11.50
N THR A 84 4.03 -3.54 -11.34
CA THR A 84 2.93 -4.32 -11.92
C THR A 84 3.00 -4.38 -13.45
N LYS A 85 3.49 -3.33 -14.10
CA LYS A 85 3.69 -3.30 -15.56
C LYS A 85 4.93 -4.08 -16.00
N LEU A 86 5.99 -4.11 -15.20
CA LEU A 86 7.29 -4.67 -15.58
C LEU A 86 7.51 -6.11 -15.07
N THR A 87 6.75 -6.58 -14.08
CA THR A 87 6.82 -7.97 -13.59
C THR A 87 5.42 -8.58 -13.48
N THR A 88 5.28 -9.72 -12.81
CA THR A 88 3.96 -10.30 -12.53
C THR A 88 3.25 -9.52 -11.44
N ALA A 89 1.92 -9.48 -11.47
CA ALA A 89 1.15 -8.83 -10.42
C ALA A 89 1.40 -9.47 -9.04
N ALA A 90 1.58 -10.80 -9.01
CA ALA A 90 1.96 -11.52 -7.79
C ALA A 90 3.31 -11.03 -7.24
N ASN A 91 4.34 -10.91 -8.09
CA ASN A 91 5.64 -10.41 -7.64
C ASN A 91 5.53 -8.96 -7.13
N ALA A 92 4.82 -8.09 -7.85
CA ALA A 92 4.66 -6.69 -7.46
C ALA A 92 4.02 -6.56 -6.07
N ILE A 93 2.90 -7.27 -5.83
CA ILE A 93 2.18 -7.18 -4.55
C ILE A 93 2.94 -7.82 -3.40
N PHE A 94 3.50 -9.03 -3.58
CA PHE A 94 4.22 -9.71 -2.50
C PHE A 94 5.51 -8.97 -2.12
N LEU A 95 6.23 -8.39 -3.10
CA LEU A 95 7.42 -7.58 -2.81
C LEU A 95 7.07 -6.26 -2.11
N GLN A 96 5.92 -5.65 -2.41
CA GLN A 96 5.42 -4.51 -1.65
C GLN A 96 5.10 -4.89 -0.20
N PHE A 97 4.55 -6.08 0.05
CA PHE A 97 4.29 -6.59 1.40
C PHE A 97 5.55 -6.93 2.20
N SER A 98 6.75 -6.72 1.65
CA SER A 98 8.01 -6.75 2.41
C SER A 98 8.20 -5.54 3.35
N ALA A 99 7.32 -4.54 3.32
CA ALA A 99 7.39 -3.35 4.16
C ALA A 99 7.71 -3.61 5.65
N PRO A 100 7.18 -4.66 6.32
CA PRO A 100 7.53 -4.98 7.71
C PRO A 100 9.02 -5.22 7.94
N ILE A 101 9.76 -5.74 6.95
CA ILE A 101 11.21 -5.95 7.08
C ILE A 101 11.92 -4.62 7.27
N TYR A 102 11.63 -3.67 6.39
CA TYR A 102 12.23 -2.34 6.47
C TYR A 102 11.88 -1.66 7.79
N LEU A 103 10.64 -1.84 8.29
CA LEU A 103 10.21 -1.30 9.59
C LEU A 103 11.00 -1.88 10.75
N VAL A 104 11.36 -3.18 10.73
CA VAL A 104 12.17 -3.79 11.78
C VAL A 104 13.53 -3.09 11.91
N PHE A 105 14.13 -2.64 10.80
CA PHE A 105 15.38 -1.88 10.85
C PHE A 105 15.17 -0.40 11.17
N LEU A 106 14.12 0.23 10.63
CA LEU A 106 13.90 1.67 10.76
C LEU A 106 13.31 2.07 12.13
N GLU A 107 12.42 1.25 12.72
CA GLU A 107 11.80 1.57 14.01
C GLU A 107 12.81 1.72 15.16
N PRO A 108 13.87 0.89 15.29
CA PRO A 108 14.88 1.07 16.33
C PRO A 108 15.58 2.43 16.25
N TRP A 109 15.92 2.88 15.05
CA TRP A 109 16.59 4.15 14.83
C TRP A 109 15.71 5.35 15.16
N VAL A 110 14.43 5.24 14.83
CA VAL A 110 13.49 6.36 15.00
C VAL A 110 12.90 6.42 16.41
N PHE A 111 12.63 5.27 17.02
CA PHE A 111 11.93 5.15 18.32
C PHE A 111 12.83 4.62 19.44
N GLY A 112 14.13 4.43 19.22
CA GLY A 112 15.07 3.92 20.21
C GLY A 112 14.76 2.47 20.69
N ARG A 113 14.00 1.72 19.90
CA ARG A 113 13.61 0.35 20.23
C ARG A 113 14.79 -0.62 20.05
N ARG A 114 15.02 -1.52 21.01
CA ARG A 114 16.03 -2.60 20.83
C ARG A 114 15.48 -3.71 19.93
N LEU A 115 16.30 -4.16 18.97
CA LEU A 115 16.00 -5.34 18.16
C LEU A 115 15.97 -6.59 19.05
N GLN A 116 14.99 -7.45 18.79
CA GLN A 116 14.85 -8.74 19.45
C GLN A 116 15.17 -9.87 18.48
N GLY A 117 15.51 -11.07 19.00
CA GLY A 117 15.76 -12.22 18.15
C GLY A 117 14.60 -12.57 17.21
N ARG A 118 13.36 -12.29 17.64
CA ARG A 118 12.16 -12.44 16.84
C ARG A 118 12.12 -11.46 15.64
N ASP A 119 12.62 -10.25 15.83
CA ASP A 119 12.72 -9.26 14.75
C ASP A 119 13.69 -9.76 13.66
N LEU A 120 14.86 -10.28 14.10
CA LEU A 120 15.86 -10.85 13.19
C LEU A 120 15.36 -12.10 12.47
N ALA A 121 14.63 -12.99 13.16
CA ALA A 121 14.02 -14.15 12.52
C ALA A 121 12.99 -13.75 11.47
N ALA A 122 12.13 -12.76 11.75
CA ALA A 122 11.17 -12.24 10.78
C ALA A 122 11.87 -11.68 9.53
N VAL A 123 12.96 -10.92 9.72
CA VAL A 123 13.80 -10.40 8.63
C VAL A 123 14.39 -11.53 7.81
N GLY A 124 15.06 -12.48 8.44
CA GLY A 124 15.71 -13.60 7.75
C GLY A 124 14.73 -14.42 6.92
N LEU A 125 13.57 -14.77 7.50
CA LEU A 125 12.52 -15.51 6.80
C LEU A 125 11.97 -14.73 5.61
N THR A 126 11.72 -13.42 5.76
CA THR A 126 11.18 -12.63 4.67
C THR A 126 12.22 -12.35 3.58
N LEU A 127 13.49 -12.13 3.93
CA LEU A 127 14.57 -12.04 2.93
C LEU A 127 14.72 -13.34 2.13
N GLY A 128 14.65 -14.50 2.79
CA GLY A 128 14.61 -15.80 2.13
C GLY A 128 13.41 -15.94 1.20
N ALA A 129 12.23 -15.56 1.66
CA ALA A 129 11.01 -15.53 0.84
C ALA A 129 11.15 -14.60 -0.38
N MET A 130 11.74 -13.40 -0.19
CA MET A 130 11.98 -12.46 -1.29
C MET A 130 12.94 -13.02 -2.34
N ALA A 131 13.96 -13.77 -1.95
CA ALA A 131 14.88 -14.40 -2.89
C ALA A 131 14.14 -15.36 -3.84
N LEU A 132 13.06 -16.01 -3.40
CA LEU A 132 12.28 -16.92 -4.24
C LEU A 132 11.60 -16.21 -5.43
N PHE A 133 11.27 -14.91 -5.32
CA PHE A 133 10.70 -14.15 -6.44
C PHE A 133 11.67 -13.93 -7.60
N PHE A 134 12.97 -14.11 -7.36
CA PHE A 134 14.01 -13.95 -8.38
C PHE A 134 14.38 -15.29 -9.04
N VAL A 135 13.96 -16.43 -8.48
CA VAL A 135 14.26 -17.76 -9.04
C VAL A 135 13.67 -17.90 -10.45
N GLY A 136 14.52 -18.20 -11.44
CA GLY A 136 14.12 -18.40 -12.82
C GLY A 136 13.62 -17.12 -13.56
N ARG A 137 13.84 -15.92 -13.01
CA ARG A 137 13.26 -14.66 -13.50
C ARG A 137 14.30 -13.54 -13.72
N LEU A 138 15.56 -13.87 -13.99
CA LEU A 138 16.65 -12.90 -14.20
C LEU A 138 16.63 -12.21 -15.59
N GLN A 139 15.49 -12.12 -16.25
CA GLN A 139 15.35 -11.28 -17.43
C GLN A 139 15.36 -9.80 -17.03
N ALA A 140 16.07 -8.94 -17.75
CA ALA A 140 16.32 -7.53 -17.38
C ALA A 140 15.04 -6.75 -17.03
N GLY A 141 13.96 -6.85 -17.82
CA GLY A 141 12.69 -6.16 -17.54
C GLY A 141 12.00 -6.66 -16.27
N ARG A 142 12.05 -7.96 -16.00
CA ARG A 142 11.45 -8.54 -14.78
C ARG A 142 12.24 -8.21 -13.53
N LEU A 143 13.58 -8.08 -13.64
CA LEU A 143 14.42 -7.64 -12.53
C LEU A 143 14.06 -6.21 -12.12
N ALA A 144 13.96 -5.29 -13.08
CA ALA A 144 13.56 -3.91 -12.81
C ALA A 144 12.18 -3.83 -12.12
N GLY A 145 11.20 -4.63 -12.59
CA GLY A 145 9.88 -4.72 -11.97
C GLY A 145 9.94 -5.24 -10.52
N ASN A 146 10.75 -6.26 -10.25
CA ASN A 146 10.93 -6.78 -8.90
C ASN A 146 11.63 -5.76 -7.98
N LEU A 147 12.66 -5.06 -8.45
CA LEU A 147 13.32 -4.00 -7.69
C LEU A 147 12.36 -2.84 -7.37
N LEU A 148 11.49 -2.47 -8.32
CA LEU A 148 10.44 -1.48 -8.07
C LEU A 148 9.39 -1.98 -7.06
N GLY A 149 9.05 -3.28 -7.06
CA GLY A 149 8.20 -3.87 -6.03
C GLY A 149 8.82 -3.77 -4.64
N MET A 150 10.14 -4.04 -4.52
CA MET A 150 10.88 -3.84 -3.26
C MET A 150 10.92 -2.36 -2.85
N ALA A 151 11.15 -1.46 -3.82
CA ALA A 151 11.11 -0.01 -3.57
C ALA A 151 9.72 0.45 -3.10
N ALA A 152 8.64 -0.11 -3.67
CA ALA A 152 7.28 0.13 -3.18
C ALA A 152 7.12 -0.32 -1.71
N GLY A 153 7.70 -1.47 -1.34
CA GLY A 153 7.73 -1.96 0.05
C GLY A 153 8.49 -1.02 0.99
N LEU A 154 9.66 -0.51 0.57
CA LEU A 154 10.41 0.48 1.34
C LEU A 154 9.62 1.78 1.50
N CYS A 155 9.03 2.29 0.43
CA CYS A 155 8.18 3.48 0.47
C CYS A 155 6.97 3.27 1.40
N LEU A 156 6.37 2.08 1.40
CA LEU A 156 5.26 1.73 2.31
C LEU A 156 5.73 1.69 3.77
N ALA A 157 6.93 1.21 4.04
CA ALA A 157 7.54 1.26 5.37
C ALA A 157 7.77 2.71 5.82
N LEU A 158 8.35 3.56 4.96
CA LEU A 158 8.56 4.97 5.25
C LEU A 158 7.23 5.72 5.46
N PHE A 159 6.22 5.43 4.64
CA PHE A 159 4.86 5.96 4.82
C PHE A 159 4.30 5.58 6.20
N THR A 160 4.39 4.31 6.56
CA THR A 160 3.89 3.81 7.85
C THR A 160 4.65 4.43 9.03
N LEU A 161 5.98 4.55 8.90
CA LEU A 161 6.84 5.14 9.92
C LEU A 161 6.54 6.62 10.15
N THR A 162 6.46 7.40 9.07
CA THR A 162 6.16 8.84 9.12
C THR A 162 4.74 9.09 9.62
N LEU A 163 3.79 8.24 9.23
CA LEU A 163 2.41 8.29 9.74
C LEU A 163 2.35 8.05 11.26
N LYS A 164 3.10 7.05 11.75
CA LYS A 164 3.21 6.74 13.18
C LYS A 164 3.86 7.90 13.96
N LEU A 165 4.98 8.46 13.44
CA LEU A 165 5.63 9.63 14.03
C LEU A 165 4.70 10.83 14.13
N ARG A 166 3.97 11.09 13.05
CA ARG A 166 3.01 12.20 12.98
C ARG A 166 1.89 12.01 14.00
N GLY A 167 1.34 10.79 14.12
CA GLY A 167 0.32 10.46 15.11
C GLY A 167 0.79 10.62 16.55
N GLN A 168 2.08 10.37 16.84
CA GLN A 168 2.66 10.60 18.17
C GLN A 168 2.85 12.08 18.49
N ARG A 169 3.29 12.88 17.49
CA ARG A 169 3.52 14.33 17.67
C ARG A 169 2.23 15.15 17.68
N ASN A 170 1.25 14.71 16.91
CA ASN A 170 -0.02 15.42 16.73
C ASN A 170 -1.20 14.45 16.90
N PRO A 171 -1.54 14.05 18.15
CA PRO A 171 -2.65 13.15 18.40
C PRO A 171 -3.95 13.72 17.83
N GLY A 172 -4.71 12.89 17.10
CA GLY A 172 -5.99 13.28 16.50
C GLY A 172 -5.91 13.87 15.08
N GLN A 173 -4.72 14.08 14.52
CA GLN A 173 -4.63 14.46 13.11
C GLN A 173 -5.00 13.28 12.20
N ASP A 174 -5.88 13.57 11.22
CA ASP A 174 -6.34 12.60 10.25
C ASP A 174 -5.24 12.32 9.19
N PRO A 175 -4.94 11.04 8.89
CA PRO A 175 -3.97 10.68 7.85
C PRO A 175 -4.44 11.05 6.43
N ILE A 176 -5.73 11.34 6.24
CA ILE A 176 -6.37 11.52 4.95
C ILE A 176 -5.72 12.66 4.12
N GLY A 177 -5.26 13.72 4.78
CA GLY A 177 -4.57 14.82 4.12
C GLY A 177 -3.28 14.39 3.42
N ALA A 178 -2.48 13.53 4.07
CA ALA A 178 -1.26 12.98 3.46
C ALA A 178 -1.57 12.07 2.27
N ILE A 179 -2.67 11.34 2.31
CA ILE A 179 -3.13 10.49 1.20
C ILE A 179 -3.56 11.35 0.01
N VAL A 180 -4.33 12.41 0.23
CA VAL A 180 -4.71 13.36 -0.82
C VAL A 180 -3.48 14.02 -1.44
N ALA A 181 -2.59 14.56 -0.61
CA ALA A 181 -1.38 15.22 -1.08
C ALA A 181 -0.43 14.27 -1.82
N GLY A 182 -0.26 13.03 -1.35
CA GLY A 182 0.55 12.01 -2.03
C GLY A 182 -0.02 11.66 -3.41
N ASN A 183 -1.32 11.52 -3.54
CA ASN A 183 -1.97 11.33 -4.84
C ASN A 183 -1.79 12.56 -5.76
N LEU A 184 -1.90 13.78 -5.23
CA LEU A 184 -1.64 15.00 -6.01
C LEU A 184 -0.18 15.10 -6.44
N LEU A 185 0.78 14.74 -5.56
CA LEU A 185 2.19 14.68 -5.90
C LEU A 185 2.43 13.72 -7.08
N VAL A 186 1.84 12.53 -7.06
CA VAL A 186 1.94 11.58 -8.18
C VAL A 186 1.36 12.19 -9.46
N ALA A 187 0.18 12.80 -9.39
CA ALA A 187 -0.46 13.42 -10.55
C ALA A 187 0.43 14.50 -11.16
N VAL A 188 0.98 15.39 -10.33
CA VAL A 188 1.83 16.52 -10.79
C VAL A 188 3.18 16.01 -11.30
N LEU A 189 3.87 15.13 -10.55
CA LEU A 189 5.20 14.63 -10.92
C LEU A 189 5.18 13.75 -12.16
N CYS A 190 4.10 12.97 -12.36
CA CYS A 190 3.97 12.15 -13.56
C CYS A 190 3.51 12.94 -14.79
N ALA A 191 2.84 14.08 -14.62
CA ALA A 191 2.23 14.85 -15.71
C ALA A 191 3.18 15.15 -16.87
N PRO A 192 4.42 15.65 -16.67
CA PRO A 192 5.31 15.99 -17.77
C PRO A 192 5.64 14.80 -18.69
N LEU A 193 5.74 13.60 -18.12
CA LEU A 193 6.06 12.35 -18.85
C LEU A 193 4.80 11.58 -19.27
N ALA A 194 3.68 11.78 -18.58
CA ALA A 194 2.44 11.06 -18.80
C ALA A 194 1.54 11.73 -19.85
N LEU A 195 1.46 13.06 -19.87
CA LEU A 195 0.57 13.81 -20.76
C LEU A 195 0.92 13.68 -22.24
N PRO A 196 2.20 13.66 -22.68
CA PRO A 196 2.51 13.43 -24.08
C PRO A 196 1.93 12.10 -24.57
N GLY A 197 1.04 12.16 -25.58
CA GLY A 197 0.39 10.97 -26.14
C GLY A 197 -0.70 10.34 -25.26
N PHE A 198 -1.11 10.95 -24.13
CA PHE A 198 -2.18 10.45 -23.28
C PHE A 198 -3.55 10.69 -23.93
N ARG A 199 -4.06 9.67 -24.59
CA ARG A 199 -5.38 9.68 -25.27
C ARG A 199 -6.13 8.40 -24.91
N PRO A 200 -6.62 8.26 -23.67
CA PRO A 200 -7.35 7.06 -23.29
C PRO A 200 -8.69 6.99 -24.03
N THR A 201 -9.03 5.79 -24.49
CA THR A 201 -10.37 5.50 -25.02
C THR A 201 -11.42 5.55 -23.91
N LEU A 202 -12.70 5.57 -24.25
CA LEU A 202 -13.78 5.57 -23.25
C LEU A 202 -13.69 4.38 -22.27
N PRO A 203 -13.46 3.12 -22.71
CA PRO A 203 -13.28 2.01 -21.78
C PRO A 203 -12.03 2.18 -20.87
N GLN A 204 -10.93 2.69 -21.39
CA GLN A 204 -9.72 2.95 -20.61
C GLN A 204 -9.96 4.03 -19.57
N SER A 205 -10.69 5.10 -19.94
CA SER A 205 -11.09 6.16 -19.02
C SER A 205 -11.99 5.63 -17.89
N ALA A 206 -12.93 4.74 -18.21
CA ALA A 206 -13.78 4.10 -17.20
C ALA A 206 -12.95 3.26 -16.21
N ILE A 207 -11.94 2.52 -16.68
CA ILE A 207 -11.03 1.78 -15.81
C ILE A 207 -10.19 2.73 -14.93
N LEU A 208 -9.67 3.83 -15.48
CA LEU A 208 -8.92 4.83 -14.72
C LEU A 208 -9.79 5.49 -13.65
N LEU A 209 -11.05 5.81 -13.98
CA LEU A 209 -12.04 6.31 -13.02
C LEU A 209 -12.31 5.29 -11.92
N TYR A 210 -12.51 4.01 -12.26
CA TYR A 210 -12.66 2.95 -11.28
C TYR A 210 -11.45 2.86 -10.35
N LEU A 211 -10.23 2.86 -10.90
CA LEU A 211 -8.99 2.81 -10.12
C LEU A 211 -8.83 4.03 -9.19
N GLY A 212 -9.22 5.21 -9.64
CA GLY A 212 -9.14 6.42 -8.82
C GLY A 212 -10.26 6.51 -7.79
N VAL A 213 -11.51 6.35 -8.21
CA VAL A 213 -12.68 6.52 -7.32
C VAL A 213 -12.78 5.37 -6.32
N PHE A 214 -12.83 4.13 -6.81
CA PHE A 214 -13.15 2.98 -5.96
C PHE A 214 -11.88 2.33 -5.39
N GLN A 215 -10.92 1.98 -6.23
CA GLN A 215 -9.74 1.22 -5.83
C GLN A 215 -8.82 2.01 -4.89
N ILE A 216 -8.71 3.34 -5.04
CA ILE A 216 -7.97 4.20 -4.10
C ILE A 216 -8.94 4.99 -3.22
N GLY A 217 -9.81 5.80 -3.80
CA GLY A 217 -10.62 6.77 -3.06
C GLY A 217 -11.53 6.14 -2.01
N VAL A 218 -12.49 5.32 -2.45
CA VAL A 218 -13.43 4.64 -1.55
C VAL A 218 -12.70 3.66 -0.64
N ALA A 219 -11.71 2.92 -1.15
CA ALA A 219 -10.95 1.96 -0.34
C ALA A 219 -10.26 2.63 0.86
N TYR A 220 -9.59 3.77 0.67
CA TYR A 220 -8.98 4.49 1.77
C TYR A 220 -9.99 5.09 2.75
N LEU A 221 -11.14 5.54 2.29
CA LEU A 221 -12.22 6.00 3.16
C LEU A 221 -12.78 4.87 4.02
N LEU A 222 -12.99 3.69 3.44
CA LEU A 222 -13.43 2.48 4.15
C LEU A 222 -12.37 2.01 5.15
N PHE A 223 -11.11 1.93 4.73
CA PHE A 223 -9.99 1.55 5.59
C PHE A 223 -9.88 2.47 6.79
N ASN A 224 -9.88 3.79 6.57
CA ASN A 224 -9.81 4.78 7.65
C ASN A 224 -11.01 4.69 8.61
N ALA A 225 -12.21 4.44 8.10
CA ALA A 225 -13.39 4.21 8.93
C ALA A 225 -13.27 2.90 9.75
N GLY A 226 -12.81 1.82 9.12
CA GLY A 226 -12.66 0.51 9.76
C GLY A 226 -11.58 0.50 10.85
N MET A 227 -10.47 1.23 10.64
CA MET A 227 -9.37 1.34 11.60
C MET A 227 -9.77 1.92 12.96
N ARG A 228 -10.86 2.67 13.03
CA ARG A 228 -11.38 3.21 14.29
C ARG A 228 -11.96 2.14 15.20
N HIS A 229 -12.31 0.98 14.65
CA HIS A 229 -12.97 -0.12 15.36
C HIS A 229 -12.08 -1.36 15.50
N LEU A 230 -10.86 -1.34 14.96
CA LEU A 230 -9.94 -2.47 14.97
C LEU A 230 -8.64 -2.18 15.71
N SER A 231 -8.05 -3.22 16.30
CA SER A 231 -6.64 -3.17 16.67
C SER A 231 -5.76 -3.10 15.41
N ALA A 232 -4.58 -2.48 15.52
CA ALA A 232 -3.63 -2.41 14.42
C ALA A 232 -3.30 -3.81 13.83
N THR A 233 -3.17 -4.82 14.70
CA THR A 233 -2.92 -6.21 14.28
C THR A 233 -4.07 -6.78 13.46
N ALA A 234 -5.31 -6.60 13.90
CA ALA A 234 -6.48 -7.09 13.18
C ALA A 234 -6.60 -6.42 11.80
N ALA A 235 -6.31 -5.12 11.71
CA ALA A 235 -6.33 -4.39 10.45
C ALA A 235 -5.23 -4.88 9.48
N VAL A 236 -4.00 -5.13 9.97
CA VAL A 236 -2.91 -5.67 9.14
C VAL A 236 -3.28 -7.05 8.62
N VAL A 237 -3.75 -7.97 9.48
CA VAL A 237 -4.15 -9.32 9.07
C VAL A 237 -5.30 -9.28 8.06
N THR A 238 -6.32 -8.43 8.30
CA THR A 238 -7.41 -8.27 7.32
C THR A 238 -6.92 -7.66 6.01
N GLY A 239 -5.99 -6.70 6.07
CA GLY A 239 -5.38 -6.07 4.89
C GLY A 239 -4.60 -7.05 4.01
N THR A 240 -4.09 -8.18 4.54
CA THR A 240 -3.39 -9.19 3.73
C THR A 240 -4.29 -9.86 2.68
N LEU A 241 -5.62 -9.73 2.79
CA LEU A 241 -6.55 -10.16 1.74
C LEU A 241 -6.22 -9.53 0.38
N GLU A 242 -5.70 -8.31 0.36
CA GLU A 242 -5.22 -7.67 -0.87
C GLU A 242 -4.17 -8.53 -1.59
N ALA A 243 -3.17 -9.01 -0.86
CA ALA A 243 -2.09 -9.80 -1.44
C ALA A 243 -2.55 -11.19 -1.93
N VAL A 244 -3.59 -11.73 -1.29
CA VAL A 244 -4.16 -13.03 -1.69
C VAL A 244 -5.01 -12.87 -2.94
N PHE A 245 -5.92 -11.90 -2.97
CA PHE A 245 -6.86 -11.75 -4.08
C PHE A 245 -6.26 -11.11 -5.33
N ASN A 246 -5.23 -10.27 -5.19
CA ASN A 246 -4.63 -9.59 -6.34
C ASN A 246 -4.16 -10.58 -7.44
N PRO A 247 -3.31 -11.59 -7.18
CA PRO A 247 -2.93 -12.56 -8.20
C PRO A 247 -4.09 -13.43 -8.67
N ILE A 248 -5.12 -13.65 -7.85
CA ILE A 248 -6.32 -14.42 -8.25
C ILE A 248 -7.08 -13.67 -9.36
N TRP A 249 -7.34 -12.38 -9.18
CA TRP A 249 -8.02 -11.57 -10.20
C TRP A 249 -7.24 -11.54 -11.52
N VAL A 250 -5.91 -11.42 -11.43
CA VAL A 250 -5.06 -11.38 -12.62
C VAL A 250 -5.02 -12.74 -13.32
N PHE A 251 -5.01 -13.85 -12.58
CA PHE A 251 -5.13 -15.19 -13.15
C PHE A 251 -6.48 -15.39 -13.85
N LEU A 252 -7.58 -15.01 -13.19
CA LEU A 252 -8.93 -15.17 -13.75
C LEU A 252 -9.16 -14.28 -14.98
N GLY A 253 -8.62 -13.04 -14.96
CA GLY A 253 -8.87 -12.06 -16.04
C GLY A 253 -7.89 -12.14 -17.20
N LEU A 254 -6.64 -12.56 -16.97
CA LEU A 254 -5.56 -12.53 -17.98
C LEU A 254 -4.85 -13.88 -18.14
N GLY A 255 -5.18 -14.90 -17.34
CA GLY A 255 -4.48 -16.18 -17.36
C GLY A 255 -3.04 -16.12 -16.87
N GLU A 256 -2.60 -15.01 -16.27
CA GLU A 256 -1.24 -14.85 -15.75
C GLU A 256 -1.05 -15.75 -14.52
N ARG A 257 -0.26 -16.80 -14.69
CA ARG A 257 0.05 -17.75 -13.60
C ARG A 257 1.25 -17.28 -12.80
N PRO A 258 1.10 -17.08 -11.47
CA PRO A 258 2.26 -16.91 -10.60
C PRO A 258 3.18 -18.13 -10.70
N SER A 259 4.51 -17.92 -10.60
CA SER A 259 5.40 -19.09 -10.53
C SER A 259 5.21 -19.81 -9.18
N PRO A 260 5.48 -21.14 -9.11
CA PRO A 260 5.43 -21.86 -7.83
C PRO A 260 6.33 -21.23 -6.77
N TRP A 261 7.47 -20.70 -7.15
CA TRP A 261 8.39 -19.99 -6.27
C TRP A 261 7.80 -18.67 -5.75
N ALA A 262 7.08 -17.91 -6.60
CA ALA A 262 6.37 -16.71 -6.17
C ALA A 262 5.24 -17.03 -5.19
N LEU A 263 4.49 -18.11 -5.42
CA LEU A 263 3.45 -18.56 -4.48
C LEU A 263 4.04 -18.98 -3.14
N LEU A 264 5.15 -19.73 -3.14
CA LEU A 264 5.84 -20.13 -1.93
C LEU A 264 6.40 -18.91 -1.17
N GLY A 265 7.09 -18.01 -1.87
CA GLY A 265 7.61 -16.76 -1.28
C GLY A 265 6.50 -15.88 -0.71
N GLY A 266 5.37 -15.77 -1.43
CA GLY A 266 4.18 -15.06 -0.97
C GLY A 266 3.57 -15.68 0.29
N ALA A 267 3.39 -16.99 0.32
CA ALA A 267 2.87 -17.71 1.47
C ALA A 267 3.77 -17.54 2.72
N ILE A 268 5.09 -17.64 2.55
CA ILE A 268 6.05 -17.40 3.64
C ILE A 268 5.95 -15.95 4.12
N THR A 269 5.92 -14.97 3.21
CA THR A 269 5.81 -13.54 3.56
C THR A 269 4.55 -13.25 4.37
N LEU A 270 3.39 -13.74 3.90
CA LEU A 270 2.12 -13.58 4.61
C LEU A 270 2.11 -14.30 5.96
N GLY A 271 2.69 -15.51 6.02
CA GLY A 271 2.86 -16.26 7.27
C GLY A 271 3.71 -15.52 8.29
N VAL A 272 4.81 -14.91 7.85
CA VAL A 272 5.69 -14.09 8.72
C VAL A 272 4.95 -12.84 9.20
N ILE A 273 4.20 -12.14 8.35
CA ILE A 273 3.40 -10.97 8.73
C ILE A 273 2.38 -11.36 9.81
N ALA A 274 1.65 -12.45 9.60
CA ALA A 274 0.66 -12.94 10.57
C ALA A 274 1.33 -13.34 11.89
N TRP A 275 2.39 -14.17 11.86
CA TRP A 275 3.14 -14.60 13.03
C TRP A 275 3.74 -13.42 13.81
N TYR A 276 4.36 -12.48 13.10
CA TYR A 276 4.98 -11.31 13.70
C TYR A 276 3.95 -10.35 14.28
N GLY A 277 2.84 -10.13 13.57
CA GLY A 277 1.73 -9.29 14.02
C GLY A 277 1.05 -9.83 15.28
N LEU A 278 0.67 -11.12 15.29
CA LEU A 278 -0.01 -11.76 16.41
C LEU A 278 0.81 -11.82 17.70
N GLY A 279 2.14 -11.78 17.60
CA GLY A 279 3.01 -11.86 18.77
C GLY A 279 3.40 -10.53 19.42
N ARG A 280 2.96 -9.40 18.89
CA ARG A 280 3.16 -8.10 19.52
C ARG A 280 2.09 -7.91 20.61
N ARG A 281 2.48 -8.01 21.88
CA ARG A 281 1.64 -7.52 22.98
C ARG A 281 1.42 -6.02 22.77
N PRO A 282 0.19 -5.51 22.95
CA PRO A 282 -0.04 -4.07 22.89
C PRO A 282 0.90 -3.37 23.87
N VAL A 283 1.63 -2.36 23.39
CA VAL A 283 2.41 -1.49 24.26
C VAL A 283 1.38 -0.85 25.20
N ARG A 284 1.40 -1.24 26.48
CA ARG A 284 0.68 -0.52 27.53
C ARG A 284 1.25 0.90 27.52
N THR A 285 0.50 1.85 27.01
CA THR A 285 0.76 3.26 27.26
C THR A 285 0.70 3.40 28.78
N ALA A 286 1.84 3.75 29.40
CA ALA A 286 1.83 4.11 30.81
C ALA A 286 0.79 5.22 30.99
N PRO A 287 -0.05 5.17 32.02
CA PRO A 287 -0.93 6.28 32.35
C PRO A 287 -0.04 7.51 32.54
N ALA A 288 -0.41 8.62 31.86
CA ALA A 288 0.22 9.91 32.11
C ALA A 288 0.17 10.15 33.62
N GLY A 289 1.36 10.25 34.22
CA GLY A 289 1.49 10.48 35.64
C GLY A 289 0.70 11.74 36.06
N THR A 290 -0.09 11.57 37.08
CA THR A 290 -0.76 12.64 37.84
C THR A 290 0.24 13.63 38.45
#